data_4c6df1bb3fb42c9044cb80824e750b3f
#
_entry.id   4c6df1bb3fb42c9044cb80824e750b3f
#
_cell.length_a   1.000
_cell.length_b   1.000
_cell.length_c   1.000
_cell.angle_alpha   90.00
_cell.angle_beta   90.00
_cell.angle_gamma   90.00
#
_symmetry.space_group_name_H-M   'P 1'
#
loop_
_entity.id
_entity.type
_entity.pdbx_description
1 polymer ?
#
loop_
_entity_poly.entity_id
_entity_poly.type
_entity_poly.pdbx_seq_one_letter_code
_entity_poly.pdbx_strand_id
1 'polypeptide(L)' 'MAKTKLSTGVEVEMREPKVRDMRIVATYKDEVEKELNLIGNLTGLTADEIDELSLKDYGLLQKELTSFLS' A
#
# COMPACT_ATOMS: atom_id res chain seq x y z
N MET A 1 -0.23 -11.02 -8.57
CA MET A 1 -0.96 -10.16 -7.62
C MET A 1 -1.03 -10.85 -6.28
N ALA A 2 -0.85 -10.10 -5.23
CA ALA A 2 -0.84 -10.63 -3.88
C ALA A 2 -2.11 -10.19 -3.14
N LYS A 3 -2.71 -11.12 -2.42
CA LYS A 3 -3.89 -10.82 -1.61
C LYS A 3 -3.52 -10.88 -0.14
N THR A 4 -3.95 -9.88 0.59
CA THR A 4 -3.72 -9.79 2.03
C THR A 4 -5.07 -9.75 2.74
N LYS A 5 -5.28 -10.67 3.66
CA LYS A 5 -6.49 -10.68 4.45
C LYS A 5 -6.27 -9.86 5.72
N LEU A 6 -7.09 -8.83 5.88
CA LEU A 6 -7.01 -7.95 7.04
C LEU A 6 -7.71 -8.57 8.24
N SER A 7 -7.46 -8.02 9.42
CA SER A 7 -8.06 -8.52 10.67
C SER A 7 -9.59 -8.42 10.66
N THR A 8 -10.14 -7.53 9.85
CA THR A 8 -11.59 -7.35 9.69
C THR A 8 -12.22 -8.40 8.79
N GLY A 9 -11.41 -9.25 8.14
CA GLY A 9 -11.89 -10.24 7.19
C GLY A 9 -11.92 -9.75 5.75
N VAL A 10 -11.67 -8.46 5.53
CA VAL A 10 -11.60 -7.89 4.17
C VAL A 10 -10.30 -8.32 3.50
N GLU A 11 -10.39 -8.71 2.24
CA GLU A 11 -9.19 -9.02 1.45
C GLU A 11 -8.82 -7.83 0.59
N VAL A 12 -7.54 -7.48 0.61
CA VAL A 12 -6.99 -6.40 -0.20
C VAL A 12 -6.00 -7.01 -1.19
N GLU A 13 -6.17 -6.69 -2.46
CA GLU A 13 -5.29 -7.18 -3.51
C GLU A 13 -4.30 -6.08 -3.89
N MET A 14 -3.01 -6.41 -3.86
CA MET A 14 -1.95 -5.47 -4.22
C MET A 14 -1.34 -5.92 -5.55
N ARG A 15 -1.39 -5.05 -6.55
CA ARG A 15 -0.76 -5.34 -7.84
C ARG A 15 0.74 -5.10 -7.76
N GLU A 16 1.48 -5.70 -8.68
CA GLU A 16 2.93 -5.53 -8.73
C GLU A 16 3.30 -4.07 -9.01
N PRO A 17 4.23 -3.49 -8.23
CA PRO A 17 4.70 -2.12 -8.47
C PRO A 17 5.43 -2.04 -9.81
N LYS A 18 5.19 -0.93 -10.52
CA LYS A 18 5.87 -0.63 -11.78
C LYS A 18 6.65 0.66 -11.65
N VAL A 19 7.55 0.90 -12.60
CA VAL A 19 8.34 2.14 -12.61
C VAL A 19 7.46 3.38 -12.58
N ARG A 20 6.32 3.35 -13.26
CA ARG A 20 5.39 4.49 -13.25
C ARG A 20 4.86 4.80 -11.86
N ASP A 21 4.69 3.78 -11.03
CA ASP A 21 4.24 3.97 -9.66
C ASP A 21 5.29 4.71 -8.83
N MET A 22 6.56 4.38 -9.06
CA MET A 22 7.67 5.08 -8.41
C MET A 22 7.71 6.55 -8.83
N ARG A 23 7.48 6.84 -10.11
CA ARG A 23 7.48 8.21 -10.61
C ARG A 23 6.36 9.05 -10.00
N ILE A 24 5.18 8.44 -9.83
CA ILE A 24 4.03 9.15 -9.27
C ILE A 24 4.34 9.59 -7.84
N VAL A 25 4.96 8.73 -7.05
CA VAL A 25 5.22 9.04 -5.63
C VAL A 25 6.54 9.79 -5.41
N ALA A 26 7.38 9.90 -6.43
CA ALA A 26 8.68 10.58 -6.32
C ALA A 26 8.55 12.06 -5.97
N THR A 27 7.38 12.67 -6.24
CA THR A 27 7.13 14.08 -5.92
C THR A 27 6.90 14.31 -4.43
N TYR A 28 6.60 13.29 -3.67
CA TYR A 28 6.39 13.42 -2.24
C TYR A 28 7.74 13.43 -1.53
N LYS A 29 7.93 14.36 -0.60
CA LYS A 29 9.18 14.48 0.15
C LYS A 29 9.18 13.63 1.41
N ASP A 30 8.01 13.44 2.01
CA ASP A 30 7.84 12.66 3.22
C ASP A 30 7.76 11.18 2.88
N GLU A 31 8.62 10.37 3.50
CA GLU A 31 8.64 8.92 3.24
C GLU A 31 7.34 8.24 3.61
N VAL A 32 6.68 8.71 4.67
CA VAL A 32 5.38 8.17 5.08
C VAL A 32 4.34 8.43 4.00
N GLU A 33 4.30 9.67 3.49
CA GLU A 33 3.38 10.04 2.42
C GLU A 33 3.64 9.24 1.14
N LYS A 34 4.92 9.03 0.80
CA LYS A 34 5.28 8.21 -0.34
C LYS A 34 4.69 6.80 -0.21
N GLU A 35 4.88 6.19 0.95
CA GLU A 35 4.43 4.83 1.18
C GLU A 35 2.91 4.73 1.15
N LEU A 36 2.23 5.66 1.83
CA LEU A 36 0.76 5.68 1.85
C LEU A 36 0.19 5.81 0.45
N ASN A 37 0.75 6.72 -0.35
CA ASN A 37 0.27 6.92 -1.71
C ASN A 37 0.61 5.75 -2.62
N LEU A 38 1.78 5.16 -2.42
CA LEU A 38 2.18 3.98 -3.20
C LEU A 38 1.23 2.81 -2.92
N ILE A 39 1.00 2.53 -1.64
CA ILE A 39 0.09 1.44 -1.26
C ILE A 39 -1.32 1.72 -1.78
N GLY A 40 -1.79 2.95 -1.68
CA GLY A 40 -3.09 3.32 -2.23
C GLY A 40 -3.19 3.05 -3.72
N ASN A 41 -2.16 3.42 -4.49
CA ASN A 41 -2.13 3.19 -5.93
C ASN A 41 -2.12 1.70 -6.29
N LEU A 42 -1.41 0.90 -5.50
CA LEU A 42 -1.27 -0.52 -5.77
C LEU A 42 -2.50 -1.34 -5.36
N THR A 43 -3.23 -0.87 -4.37
CA THR A 43 -4.39 -1.59 -3.84
C THR A 43 -5.74 -1.03 -4.30
N GLY A 44 -5.73 0.21 -4.78
CA GLY A 44 -6.96 0.89 -5.14
C GLY A 44 -7.70 1.49 -3.93
N LEU A 45 -7.10 1.43 -2.75
CA LEU A 45 -7.69 2.03 -1.56
C LEU A 45 -7.57 3.55 -1.63
N THR A 46 -8.62 4.24 -1.16
CA THR A 46 -8.58 5.70 -1.05
C THR A 46 -7.77 6.09 0.18
N ALA A 47 -7.37 7.37 0.25
CA ALA A 47 -6.66 7.88 1.43
C ALA A 47 -7.48 7.68 2.70
N ASP A 48 -8.79 7.93 2.62
CA ASP A 48 -9.69 7.75 3.77
C ASP A 48 -9.75 6.29 4.21
N GLU A 49 -9.81 5.38 3.26
CA GLU A 49 -9.83 3.94 3.58
C GLU A 49 -8.54 3.51 4.26
N ILE A 50 -7.40 4.02 3.80
CA ILE A 50 -6.12 3.71 4.42
C ILE A 50 -6.05 4.29 5.83
N ASP A 51 -6.53 5.51 6.02
CA ASP A 51 -6.53 6.17 7.33
C ASP A 51 -7.33 5.39 8.38
N GLU A 52 -8.35 4.67 7.94
CA GLU A 52 -9.20 3.88 8.84
C GLU A 52 -8.60 2.52 9.19
N LEU A 53 -7.52 2.10 8.55
CA LEU A 53 -6.88 0.83 8.86
C LEU A 53 -6.21 0.88 10.23
N SER A 54 -6.23 -0.24 10.94
CA SER A 54 -5.41 -0.36 12.15
C SER A 54 -3.94 -0.40 11.73
N LEU A 55 -3.05 -0.03 12.63
CA LEU A 55 -1.60 -0.13 12.35
C LEU A 55 -1.20 -1.57 12.04
N LYS A 56 -1.88 -2.52 12.68
CA LYS A 56 -1.63 -3.94 12.42
C LYS A 56 -1.94 -4.30 10.96
N ASP A 57 -3.10 -3.86 10.47
CA ASP A 57 -3.51 -4.14 9.10
C ASP A 57 -2.63 -3.40 8.09
N TYR A 58 -2.31 -2.15 8.40
CA TYR A 58 -1.39 -1.39 7.56
C TYR A 58 -0.02 -2.07 7.47
N GLY A 59 0.44 -2.63 8.60
CA GLY A 59 1.69 -3.39 8.63
C GLY A 59 1.68 -4.61 7.71
N LEU A 60 0.51 -5.24 7.54
CA LEU A 60 0.38 -6.35 6.60
C LEU A 60 0.59 -5.88 5.16
N LEU A 61 0.07 -4.71 4.83
CA LEU A 61 0.25 -4.13 3.50
C LEU A 61 1.69 -3.69 3.27
N GLN A 62 2.34 -3.14 4.30
CA GLN A 62 3.77 -2.78 4.24
C GLN A 62 4.61 -4.02 3.95
N LYS A 63 4.31 -5.13 4.61
CA LYS A 63 5.03 -6.38 4.42
C LYS A 63 4.89 -6.87 2.98
N GLU A 64 3.69 -6.77 2.43
CA GLU A 64 3.42 -7.18 1.07
C GLU A 64 4.21 -6.31 0.08
N LEU A 65 4.24 -5.01 0.31
CA LEU A 65 5.00 -4.08 -0.51
C LEU A 65 6.50 -4.41 -0.47
N THR A 66 7.03 -4.65 0.72
CA THR A 66 8.44 -5.01 0.90
C THR A 66 8.77 -6.29 0.13
N SER A 67 7.86 -7.26 0.14
CA SER A 67 8.03 -8.51 -0.58
C SER A 67 8.20 -8.29 -2.08
N PHE A 68 7.44 -7.36 -2.65
CA PHE A 68 7.56 -7.03 -4.07
C PHE A 68 8.89 -6.33 -4.39
N LEU A 69 9.42 -5.56 -3.44
CA LEU A 69 10.61 -4.74 -3.67
C LEU A 69 11.93 -5.45 -3.34
N SER A 70 11.86 -6.62 -2.76
CA SER A 70 13.07 -7.37 -2.36
C SER A 70 13.51 -8.38 -3.39
#